data_ec58b27592953a595a75d8dfe42f006b
#
_entry.id   ec58b27592953a595a75d8dfe42f006b
#
_cell.length_a   1.000
_cell.length_b   1.000
_cell.length_c   1.000
_cell.angle_alpha   90.00
_cell.angle_beta   90.00
_cell.angle_gamma   90.00
#
_symmetry.space_group_name_H-M   'P 1'
#
loop_
_entity.id
_entity.type
_entity.pdbx_description
1 polymer ?
#
loop_
_entity_poly.entity_id
_entity_poly.type
_entity_poly.pdbx_seq_one_letter_code
_entity_poly.pdbx_strand_id
1 'polypeptide(L)'
;MYAEKLVKLLLSNRLLIDQSIIYIHMAGKNRERRERIKMGVRKKINGTTERPRLSVFRSNTGIYAQIIDDIKGVTLAAASSVELGKKTVNIENSKSVGKKLAEKAVASGIESIVFDRNGYLYHGNIKAFAEGARE
;
A
#
# COMPACT_ATOMS: atom_id res chain seq x y z
N MET A 1 8.61 26.38 0.40
CA MET A 1 7.67 26.08 1.46
C MET A 1 8.42 25.89 2.78
N TYR A 2 7.72 25.78 3.88
CA TYR A 2 8.33 25.85 5.21
C TYR A 2 9.52 24.90 5.42
N ALA A 3 9.43 23.65 4.96
CA ALA A 3 10.48 22.65 5.11
C ALA A 3 11.73 22.97 4.26
N GLU A 4 11.55 23.54 3.06
CA GLU A 4 12.68 23.96 2.22
C GLU A 4 13.41 25.16 2.79
N LYS A 5 12.66 26.13 3.36
CA LYS A 5 13.23 27.27 4.07
C LYS A 5 14.03 26.84 5.29
N LEU A 6 13.54 25.86 6.04
CA LEU A 6 14.24 25.30 7.20
C LEU A 6 15.58 24.65 6.81
N VAL A 7 15.58 23.84 5.75
CA VAL A 7 16.77 23.19 5.22
C VAL A 7 17.80 24.24 4.74
N LYS A 8 17.36 25.25 4.00
CA LYS A 8 18.22 26.36 3.56
C LYS A 8 18.80 27.15 4.73
N LEU A 9 18.00 27.39 5.76
CA LEU A 9 18.45 28.10 6.96
C LEU A 9 19.51 27.30 7.71
N LEU A 10 19.33 26.01 7.86
CA LEU A 10 20.30 25.10 8.46
C LEU A 10 21.61 25.06 7.67
N LEU A 11 21.53 25.03 6.34
CA LEU A 11 22.70 25.08 5.45
C LEU A 11 23.45 26.42 5.55
N SER A 12 22.73 27.54 5.58
CA SER A 12 23.34 28.88 5.66
C SER A 12 24.03 29.15 7.00
N ASN A 13 23.54 28.56 8.07
CA ASN A 13 24.11 28.71 9.43
C ASN A 13 25.26 27.75 9.74
N ARG A 14 25.70 26.96 8.77
CA ARG A 14 26.74 25.93 8.93
C ARG A 14 26.50 24.98 10.12
N LEU A 15 25.24 24.81 10.50
CA LEU A 15 24.88 23.83 11.50
C LEU A 15 25.10 22.43 10.93
N LEU A 16 25.59 21.52 11.76
CA LEU A 16 25.66 20.10 11.41
C LEU A 16 24.27 19.62 11.04
N ILE A 17 24.09 19.29 9.76
CA ILE A 17 22.81 18.76 9.27
C ILE A 17 22.68 17.35 9.81
N ASP A 18 21.72 17.16 10.70
CA ASP A 18 21.38 15.83 11.15
C ASP A 18 20.78 15.05 9.98
N GLN A 19 21.40 13.96 9.61
CA GLN A 19 20.94 13.07 8.53
C GLN A 19 19.51 12.59 8.77
N SER A 20 19.10 12.49 10.04
CA SER A 20 17.72 12.10 10.39
C SER A 20 16.69 13.13 9.95
N ILE A 21 16.99 14.43 10.02
CA ILE A 21 16.09 15.50 9.59
C ILE A 21 15.89 15.45 8.07
N ILE A 22 16.96 15.24 7.31
CA ILE A 22 16.89 15.09 5.85
C ILE A 22 16.04 13.87 5.48
N TYR A 23 16.25 12.77 6.16
CA TYR A 23 15.51 11.54 5.95
C TYR A 23 13.99 11.72 6.22
N ILE A 24 13.64 12.35 7.33
CA ILE A 24 12.26 12.64 7.69
C ILE A 24 11.60 13.53 6.64
N HIS A 25 12.32 14.55 6.14
CA HIS A 25 11.82 15.45 5.12
C HIS A 25 11.55 14.71 3.78
N MET A 26 12.49 13.87 3.35
CA MET A 26 12.34 13.06 2.13
C MET A 26 11.20 12.04 2.27
N ALA A 27 11.07 11.42 3.43
CA ALA A 27 9.98 10.50 3.73
C ALA A 27 8.62 11.21 3.66
N GLY A 28 8.54 12.45 4.16
CA GLY A 28 7.33 13.28 4.06
C GLY A 28 6.93 13.53 2.62
N LYS A 29 7.85 13.94 1.76
CA LYS A 29 7.59 14.16 0.32
C LYS A 29 7.10 12.90 -0.38
N ASN A 30 7.68 11.76 -0.08
CA ASN A 30 7.27 10.49 -0.65
C ASN A 30 5.84 10.11 -0.21
N ARG A 31 5.50 10.40 1.03
CA ARG A 31 4.15 10.18 1.57
C ARG A 31 3.12 11.07 0.86
N GLU A 32 3.39 12.36 0.72
CA GLU A 32 2.52 13.30 0.02
C GLU A 32 2.31 12.90 -1.43
N ARG A 33 3.38 12.49 -2.11
CA ARG A 33 3.29 11.99 -3.49
C ARG A 33 2.39 10.77 -3.58
N ARG A 34 2.56 9.81 -2.68
CA ARG A 34 1.73 8.60 -2.63
C ARG A 34 0.27 8.93 -2.41
N GLU A 35 -0.04 9.82 -1.47
CA GLU A 35 -1.42 10.26 -1.21
C GLU A 35 -2.06 10.90 -2.44
N ARG A 36 -1.32 11.72 -3.18
CA ARG A 36 -1.81 12.33 -4.42
C ARG A 36 -2.13 11.29 -5.48
N ILE A 37 -1.25 10.32 -5.67
CA ILE A 37 -1.45 9.20 -6.63
C ILE A 37 -2.65 8.36 -6.19
N LYS A 38 -2.75 8.06 -4.91
CA LYS A 38 -3.86 7.31 -4.32
C LYS A 38 -5.20 7.97 -4.61
N MET A 39 -5.31 9.28 -4.39
CA MET A 39 -6.51 10.04 -4.69
C MET A 39 -6.86 10.01 -6.19
N GLY A 40 -5.87 10.13 -7.06
CA GLY A 40 -6.07 10.03 -8.50
C GLY A 40 -6.61 8.67 -8.93
N VAL A 41 -6.07 7.60 -8.39
CA VAL A 41 -6.53 6.23 -8.65
C VAL A 41 -7.95 6.02 -8.11
N ARG A 42 -8.24 6.50 -6.89
CA ARG A 42 -9.55 6.37 -6.25
C ARG A 42 -10.67 7.09 -7.01
N LYS A 43 -10.37 8.11 -7.79
CA LYS A 43 -11.35 8.76 -8.67
C LYS A 43 -11.82 7.85 -9.81
N LYS A 44 -10.98 6.91 -10.23
CA LYS A 44 -11.26 6.00 -11.35
C LYS A 44 -11.74 4.63 -10.90
N ILE A 45 -11.46 4.23 -9.66
CA ILE A 45 -11.72 2.90 -9.13
C ILE A 45 -12.68 3.01 -7.95
N ASN A 46 -13.80 2.32 -8.05
CA ASN A 46 -14.78 2.16 -6.99
C ASN A 46 -15.13 0.69 -6.82
N GLY A 47 -15.11 0.20 -5.59
CA GLY A 47 -15.55 -1.14 -5.26
C GLY A 47 -17.08 -1.22 -5.25
N THR A 48 -17.64 -2.18 -5.95
CA THR A 48 -19.06 -2.48 -5.95
C THR A 48 -19.32 -3.84 -5.31
N THR A 49 -20.57 -4.18 -5.07
CA THR A 49 -20.93 -5.50 -4.55
C THR A 49 -20.53 -6.62 -5.51
N GLU A 50 -20.67 -6.40 -6.81
CA GLU A 50 -20.32 -7.37 -7.85
C GLU A 50 -18.80 -7.40 -8.12
N ARG A 51 -18.14 -6.26 -7.99
CA ARG A 51 -16.72 -6.11 -8.26
C ARG A 51 -16.08 -5.29 -7.15
N PRO A 52 -15.82 -5.88 -5.98
CA PRO A 52 -15.24 -5.17 -4.84
C PRO A 52 -13.79 -4.73 -5.11
N ARG A 53 -13.33 -3.77 -4.33
CA ARG A 53 -12.01 -3.19 -4.44
C ARG A 53 -11.01 -3.92 -3.54
N LEU A 54 -9.92 -4.41 -4.11
CA LEU A 54 -8.80 -4.97 -3.37
C LEU A 54 -7.79 -3.84 -3.10
N SER A 55 -7.62 -3.48 -1.83
CA SER A 55 -6.67 -2.47 -1.37
C SER A 55 -5.49 -3.14 -0.68
N VAL A 56 -4.28 -2.73 -1.02
CA VAL A 56 -3.04 -3.25 -0.44
C VAL A 56 -2.32 -2.15 0.34
N PHE A 57 -1.75 -2.51 1.48
CA PHE A 57 -0.92 -1.65 2.31
C PHE A 57 0.38 -2.36 2.67
N ARG A 58 1.50 -1.66 2.52
CA ARG A 58 2.83 -2.16 2.86
C ARG A 58 3.45 -1.31 3.97
N SER A 59 3.88 -1.97 5.05
CA SER A 59 4.75 -1.38 6.07
C SER A 59 6.18 -1.93 5.93
N ASN A 60 7.09 -1.51 6.80
CA ASN A 60 8.46 -2.03 6.81
C ASN A 60 8.53 -3.52 7.19
N THR A 61 7.58 -4.01 7.95
CA THR A 61 7.58 -5.37 8.51
C THR A 61 6.47 -6.26 7.99
N GLY A 62 5.51 -5.73 7.23
CA GLY A 62 4.38 -6.51 6.78
C GLY A 62 3.67 -5.95 5.57
N ILE A 63 2.93 -6.81 4.90
CA ILE A 63 2.00 -6.46 3.83
C ILE A 63 0.59 -6.88 4.25
N TYR A 64 -0.37 -6.01 4.00
CA TYR A 64 -1.78 -6.17 4.40
C TYR A 64 -2.66 -5.90 3.19
N ALA A 65 -3.71 -6.66 3.06
CA ALA A 65 -4.67 -6.48 1.97
C ALA A 65 -6.09 -6.71 2.44
N GLN A 66 -7.02 -5.97 1.84
CA GLN A 66 -8.45 -6.06 2.12
C GLN A 66 -9.24 -6.03 0.82
N ILE A 67 -10.32 -6.78 0.78
CA ILE A 67 -11.32 -6.70 -0.28
C ILE A 67 -12.52 -5.96 0.31
N ILE A 68 -12.84 -4.80 -0.27
CA ILE A 68 -13.80 -3.84 0.29
C ILE A 68 -14.95 -3.62 -0.69
N ASP A 69 -16.18 -3.70 -0.18
CA ASP A 69 -17.36 -3.20 -0.87
C ASP A 69 -17.58 -1.75 -0.45
N ASP A 70 -17.26 -0.81 -1.35
CA ASP A 70 -17.37 0.63 -1.06
C ASP A 70 -18.81 1.12 -0.97
N ILE A 71 -19.76 0.41 -1.57
CA ILE A 71 -21.18 0.77 -1.52
C ILE A 71 -21.75 0.48 -0.14
N LYS A 72 -21.46 -0.70 0.40
CA LYS A 72 -21.91 -1.10 1.74
C LYS A 72 -20.97 -0.65 2.86
N GLY A 73 -19.75 -0.24 2.51
CA GLY A 73 -18.72 0.16 3.48
C GLY A 73 -18.22 -0.97 4.36
N VAL A 74 -18.20 -2.20 3.85
CA VAL A 74 -17.74 -3.38 4.60
C VAL A 74 -16.54 -4.05 3.95
N THR A 75 -15.68 -4.65 4.79
CA THR A 75 -14.57 -5.48 4.33
C THR A 75 -15.04 -6.93 4.18
N LEU A 76 -14.95 -7.47 2.98
CA LEU A 76 -15.42 -8.81 2.67
C LEU A 76 -14.39 -9.89 2.98
N ALA A 77 -13.11 -9.60 2.78
CA ALA A 77 -12.01 -10.51 3.08
C ALA A 77 -10.75 -9.70 3.38
N ALA A 78 -9.88 -10.25 4.21
CA ALA A 78 -8.59 -9.63 4.56
C ALA A 78 -7.52 -10.69 4.75
N ALA A 79 -6.28 -10.35 4.38
CA ALA A 79 -5.10 -11.19 4.63
C ALA A 79 -3.90 -10.32 4.94
N SER A 80 -2.95 -10.85 5.70
CA SER A 80 -1.72 -10.15 6.04
C SER A 80 -0.55 -11.12 6.18
N SER A 81 0.66 -10.60 6.07
CA SER A 81 1.87 -11.38 6.31
C SER A 81 1.99 -11.83 7.77
N VAL A 82 1.46 -11.05 8.71
CA VAL A 82 1.43 -11.39 10.13
C VAL A 82 0.59 -12.64 10.37
N GLU A 83 -0.56 -12.75 9.71
CA GLU A 83 -1.44 -13.94 9.78
C GLU A 83 -0.73 -15.21 9.34
N LEU A 84 0.18 -15.10 8.36
CA LEU A 84 0.99 -16.20 7.87
C LEU A 84 2.28 -16.44 8.70
N GLY A 85 2.48 -15.69 9.78
CA GLY A 85 3.69 -15.77 10.60
C GLY A 85 4.94 -15.19 9.94
N LYS A 86 4.80 -14.40 8.88
CA LYS A 86 5.91 -13.77 8.16
C LYS A 86 6.24 -12.41 8.78
N LYS A 87 7.48 -12.22 9.18
CA LYS A 87 7.94 -10.99 9.85
C LYS A 87 8.66 -10.02 8.92
N THR A 88 8.90 -10.40 7.68
CA THR A 88 9.61 -9.57 6.69
C THR A 88 8.76 -9.37 5.45
N VAL A 89 9.01 -8.26 4.76
CA VAL A 89 8.37 -7.98 3.46
C VAL A 89 9.36 -8.29 2.35
N ASN A 90 9.09 -9.34 1.60
CA ASN A 90 9.84 -9.72 0.41
C ASN A 90 8.87 -10.20 -0.67
N ILE A 91 9.39 -10.51 -1.85
CA ILE A 91 8.58 -10.94 -3.00
C ILE A 91 7.82 -12.23 -2.71
N GLU A 92 8.49 -13.20 -2.10
CA GLU A 92 7.91 -14.50 -1.76
C GLU A 92 6.76 -14.38 -0.74
N ASN A 93 7.00 -13.61 0.33
CA ASN A 93 5.97 -13.39 1.35
C ASN A 93 4.78 -12.61 0.80
N SER A 94 5.02 -11.61 -0.03
CA SER A 94 3.97 -10.83 -0.70
C SER A 94 3.11 -11.71 -1.61
N LYS A 95 3.74 -12.60 -2.37
CA LYS A 95 3.04 -13.56 -3.22
C LYS A 95 2.19 -14.53 -2.40
N SER A 96 2.70 -15.00 -1.27
CA SER A 96 1.97 -15.88 -0.34
C SER A 96 0.73 -15.21 0.24
N VAL A 97 0.83 -13.94 0.62
CA VAL A 97 -0.32 -13.14 1.11
C VAL A 97 -1.37 -12.98 0.01
N GLY A 98 -0.94 -12.70 -1.21
CA GLY A 98 -1.83 -12.61 -2.37
C GLY A 98 -2.61 -13.90 -2.62
N LYS A 99 -1.96 -15.03 -2.58
CA LYS A 99 -2.59 -16.36 -2.71
C LYS A 99 -3.60 -16.62 -1.59
N LYS A 100 -3.24 -16.29 -0.35
CA LYS A 100 -4.12 -16.47 0.80
C LYS A 100 -5.38 -15.61 0.68
N LEU A 101 -5.23 -14.37 0.25
CA LEU A 101 -6.38 -13.49 0.03
C LEU A 101 -7.29 -14.01 -1.09
N ALA A 102 -6.71 -14.51 -2.18
CA ALA A 102 -7.45 -15.11 -3.28
C ALA A 102 -8.26 -16.33 -2.84
N GLU A 103 -7.68 -17.20 -2.01
CA GLU A 103 -8.38 -18.35 -1.43
C GLU A 103 -9.59 -17.91 -0.59
N LYS A 104 -9.41 -16.89 0.25
CA LYS A 104 -10.51 -16.33 1.05
C LYS A 104 -11.59 -15.69 0.19
N ALA A 105 -11.21 -15.02 -0.88
CA ALA A 105 -12.13 -14.41 -1.82
C ALA A 105 -13.00 -15.45 -2.53
N VAL A 106 -12.39 -16.51 -3.02
CA VAL A 106 -13.10 -17.63 -3.68
C VAL A 106 -14.06 -18.31 -2.70
N ALA A 107 -13.62 -18.54 -1.46
CA ALA A 107 -14.47 -19.11 -0.41
C ALA A 107 -15.66 -18.23 -0.07
N SER A 108 -15.54 -16.91 -0.23
CA SER A 108 -16.62 -15.93 -0.02
C SER A 108 -17.50 -15.69 -1.26
N GLY A 109 -17.24 -16.40 -2.35
CA GLY A 109 -18.01 -16.27 -3.59
C GLY A 109 -17.67 -15.05 -4.44
N ILE A 110 -16.51 -14.42 -4.23
CA ILE A 110 -16.05 -13.28 -5.01
C ILE A 110 -15.38 -13.78 -6.30
N GLU A 111 -15.90 -13.40 -7.44
CA GLU A 111 -15.39 -13.83 -8.75
C GLU A 111 -14.50 -12.77 -9.43
N SER A 112 -14.76 -11.50 -9.16
CA SER A 112 -14.12 -10.38 -9.83
C SER A 112 -13.78 -9.28 -8.84
N ILE A 113 -12.61 -8.67 -8.97
CA ILE A 113 -12.15 -7.57 -8.13
C ILE A 113 -11.51 -6.46 -8.97
N VAL A 114 -11.49 -5.24 -8.42
CA VAL A 114 -10.72 -4.12 -8.95
C VAL A 114 -9.49 -3.93 -8.06
N PHE A 115 -8.30 -3.96 -8.65
CA PHE A 115 -7.06 -3.80 -7.90
C PHE A 115 -6.76 -2.32 -7.67
N ASP A 116 -6.68 -1.92 -6.39
CA ASP A 116 -6.24 -0.60 -5.95
C ASP A 116 -4.84 -0.71 -5.34
N ARG A 117 -3.84 -0.25 -6.06
CA ARG A 117 -2.45 -0.27 -5.59
C ARG A 117 -2.16 0.72 -4.45
N ASN A 118 -3.14 1.49 -4.00
CA ASN A 118 -3.06 2.40 -2.86
C ASN A 118 -1.91 3.43 -2.95
N GLY A 119 -1.62 3.90 -4.16
CA GLY A 119 -0.56 4.88 -4.43
C GLY A 119 0.85 4.31 -4.50
N TYR A 120 1.05 3.03 -4.23
CA TYR A 120 2.34 2.36 -4.43
C TYR A 120 2.61 2.14 -5.92
N LEU A 121 3.89 2.09 -6.29
CA LEU A 121 4.27 1.69 -7.64
C LEU A 121 3.94 0.21 -7.86
N TYR A 122 3.44 -0.13 -9.05
CA TYR A 122 3.21 -1.52 -9.44
C TYR A 122 4.54 -2.20 -9.77
N HIS A 123 5.31 -2.46 -8.72
CA HIS A 123 6.66 -3.03 -8.82
C HIS A 123 7.03 -3.75 -7.52
N GLY A 124 7.95 -4.71 -7.60
CA GLY A 124 8.47 -5.43 -6.44
C GLY A 124 7.37 -6.17 -5.67
N ASN A 125 7.23 -5.88 -4.39
CA ASN A 125 6.31 -6.57 -3.50
C ASN A 125 4.83 -6.40 -3.89
N ILE A 126 4.44 -5.23 -4.37
CA ILE A 126 3.06 -4.97 -4.80
C ILE A 126 2.73 -5.79 -6.05
N LYS A 127 3.65 -5.85 -7.00
CA LYS A 127 3.51 -6.68 -8.21
C LYS A 127 3.45 -8.17 -7.85
N ALA A 128 4.33 -8.64 -6.97
CA ALA A 128 4.34 -10.02 -6.51
C ALA A 128 3.03 -10.42 -5.81
N PHE A 129 2.50 -9.53 -4.97
CA PHE A 129 1.21 -9.71 -4.34
C PHE A 129 0.08 -9.86 -5.38
N ALA A 130 0.03 -8.96 -6.35
CA ALA A 130 -0.99 -9.00 -7.39
C ALA A 130 -0.90 -10.26 -8.26
N GLU A 131 0.30 -10.69 -8.61
CA GLU A 131 0.54 -11.95 -9.34
C GLU A 131 0.09 -13.16 -8.53
N GLY A 132 0.40 -13.20 -7.22
CA GLY A 132 -0.06 -14.25 -6.31
C GLY A 132 -1.58 -14.31 -6.20
N ALA A 133 -2.24 -13.17 -6.15
CA ALA A 133 -3.70 -13.10 -6.10
C ALA A 133 -4.39 -13.55 -7.40
N ARG A 134 -3.70 -13.44 -8.55
CA ARG A 134 -4.23 -13.91 -9.84
C ARG A 134 -4.11 -15.42 -10.06
N GLU A 135 -3.20 -16.07 -9.39
CA GLU A 135 -3.07 -17.53 -9.44
C GLU A 135 -4.22 -18.23 -8.70
#